data_c89bf591f5f41a46390983d4b888c2f3
#
_entry.id   c89bf591f5f41a46390983d4b888c2f3
#
_cell.length_a   1.000
_cell.length_b   1.000
_cell.length_c   1.000
_cell.angle_alpha   90.00
_cell.angle_beta   90.00
_cell.angle_gamma   90.00
#
_symmetry.space_group_name_H-M   'P 1'
#
loop_
_entity.id
_entity.type
_entity.pdbx_description
1 polymer ?
#
loop_
_entity_poly.entity_id
_entity_poly.type
_entity_poly.pdbx_seq_one_letter_code
_entity_poly.pdbx_strand_id
1 'polypeptide(L)'
;LADPTPRDTLLALYRAALTRVDGRHAVRRWLEDHPLEGGCWRVVALGKAASAMALGAHEALGDRLSAGLLVTKTGHLDAAAEADPRFGIYVAEHPWPGAGSLRAGRALIEFIDAGAADVPLLFLVSGGASSLVEVPVAGVDLGFLRQANDWLLASGLAIDEINRVRQRLSQIKGGGLRRRLNGRPALALVISDVPGDDARAIGSGPLAEPLPGSPPPVPEWLSTRLATPPVLTDLPPVPHHLIASLDQALAAVEAEAGRMGLRVERMPAPLSGDAGVAGRRVAEACAKDPWACRYGAAKPR
;
A
#
# COMPACT_ATOMS: atom_id res chain seq x y z
N LEU A 1 -10.35 16.58 -37.91
CA LEU A 1 -9.82 15.47 -37.06
C LEU A 1 -10.94 14.42 -37.02
N ALA A 2 -10.65 13.15 -37.30
CA ALA A 2 -11.62 12.07 -37.15
C ALA A 2 -12.04 11.96 -35.68
N ASP A 3 -13.32 11.68 -35.42
CA ASP A 3 -13.82 11.44 -34.08
C ASP A 3 -13.05 10.25 -33.45
N PRO A 4 -12.69 10.33 -32.16
CA PRO A 4 -11.96 9.28 -31.48
C PRO A 4 -12.77 7.96 -31.50
N THR A 5 -12.11 6.86 -31.77
CA THR A 5 -12.75 5.54 -31.71
C THR A 5 -13.15 5.22 -30.25
N PRO A 6 -14.12 4.31 -30.01
CA PRO A 6 -14.43 3.85 -28.65
C PRO A 6 -13.22 3.33 -27.90
N ARG A 7 -12.29 2.67 -28.59
CA ARG A 7 -11.02 2.18 -28.02
C ARG A 7 -10.13 3.34 -27.56
N ASP A 8 -9.98 4.38 -28.39
CA ASP A 8 -9.16 5.54 -28.05
C ASP A 8 -9.73 6.31 -26.85
N THR A 9 -11.07 6.44 -26.82
CA THR A 9 -11.80 7.00 -25.68
C THR A 9 -11.52 6.22 -24.39
N LEU A 10 -11.69 4.88 -24.39
CA LEU A 10 -11.43 4.06 -23.23
C LEU A 10 -9.97 4.12 -22.77
N LEU A 11 -9.02 4.13 -23.71
CA LEU A 11 -7.60 4.27 -23.40
C LEU A 11 -7.27 5.65 -22.80
N ALA A 12 -7.89 6.72 -23.26
CA ALA A 12 -7.70 8.05 -22.69
C ALA A 12 -8.22 8.11 -21.24
N LEU A 13 -9.42 7.60 -20.98
CA LEU A 13 -10.01 7.49 -19.65
C LEU A 13 -9.14 6.64 -18.70
N TYR A 14 -8.67 5.49 -19.17
CA TYR A 14 -7.79 4.61 -18.40
C TYR A 14 -6.45 5.29 -18.07
N ARG A 15 -5.85 5.99 -19.05
CA ARG A 15 -4.60 6.75 -18.82
C ARG A 15 -4.79 7.87 -17.82
N ALA A 16 -5.92 8.58 -17.84
CA ALA A 16 -6.24 9.62 -16.86
C ALA A 16 -6.29 9.04 -15.45
N ALA A 17 -6.93 7.87 -15.26
CA ALA A 17 -6.93 7.15 -13.99
C ALA A 17 -5.51 6.79 -13.54
N LEU A 18 -4.71 6.14 -14.40
CA LEU A 18 -3.35 5.72 -14.07
C LEU A 18 -2.45 6.91 -13.71
N THR A 19 -2.50 7.98 -14.49
CA THR A 19 -1.70 9.20 -14.21
C THR A 19 -2.06 9.80 -12.85
N ARG A 20 -3.36 9.79 -12.49
CA ARG A 20 -3.82 10.35 -11.20
C ARG A 20 -3.27 9.58 -10.01
N VAL A 21 -3.14 8.26 -10.12
CA VAL A 21 -2.71 7.38 -9.03
C VAL A 21 -1.26 6.90 -9.18
N ASP A 22 -0.52 7.41 -10.15
CA ASP A 22 0.90 7.12 -10.32
C ASP A 22 1.69 7.57 -9.09
N GLY A 23 2.48 6.64 -8.52
CA GLY A 23 3.15 6.86 -7.24
C GLY A 23 4.17 8.00 -7.26
N ARG A 24 4.90 8.17 -8.39
CA ARG A 24 5.90 9.24 -8.53
C ARG A 24 5.24 10.61 -8.56
N HIS A 25 4.21 10.76 -9.38
CA HIS A 25 3.47 12.02 -9.49
C HIS A 25 2.68 12.33 -8.20
N ALA A 26 2.08 11.34 -7.58
CA ALA A 26 1.29 11.54 -6.37
C ALA A 26 2.15 12.00 -5.18
N VAL A 27 3.31 11.37 -4.97
CA VAL A 27 4.24 11.77 -3.90
C VAL A 27 4.82 13.14 -4.18
N ARG A 28 5.35 13.39 -5.40
CA ARG A 28 5.95 14.67 -5.75
C ARG A 28 4.96 15.80 -5.54
N ARG A 29 3.75 15.71 -6.11
CA ARG A 29 2.71 16.74 -5.97
C ARG A 29 2.34 16.98 -4.52
N TRP A 30 2.15 15.90 -3.73
CA TRP A 30 1.81 16.07 -2.32
C TRP A 30 2.88 16.82 -1.56
N LEU A 31 4.17 16.53 -1.79
CA LEU A 31 5.30 17.18 -1.15
C LEU A 31 5.50 18.64 -1.64
N GLU A 32 5.17 18.95 -2.89
CA GLU A 32 5.15 20.31 -3.44
C GLU A 32 4.05 21.15 -2.79
N ASP A 33 2.84 20.56 -2.62
CA ASP A 33 1.68 21.22 -2.00
C ASP A 33 1.82 21.35 -0.47
N HIS A 34 2.61 20.47 0.16
CA HIS A 34 2.84 20.41 1.60
C HIS A 34 4.35 20.32 1.90
N PRO A 35 5.08 21.41 1.76
CA PRO A 35 6.51 21.41 2.01
C PRO A 35 6.84 20.94 3.43
N LEU A 36 7.70 19.94 3.53
CA LEU A 36 8.12 19.41 4.82
C LEU A 36 9.04 20.42 5.53
N GLU A 37 8.85 20.57 6.81
CA GLU A 37 9.73 21.44 7.63
C GLU A 37 11.05 20.75 7.97
N GLY A 38 12.03 21.54 8.40
CA GLY A 38 13.32 21.06 8.89
C GLY A 38 14.34 20.74 7.77
N GLY A 39 15.43 20.09 8.18
CA GLY A 39 16.57 19.75 7.33
C GLY A 39 16.40 18.52 6.47
N CYS A 40 17.29 17.55 6.66
CA CYS A 40 17.27 16.30 5.89
C CYS A 40 16.19 15.33 6.37
N TRP A 41 15.70 14.53 5.45
CA TRP A 41 14.74 13.46 5.68
C TRP A 41 15.32 12.11 5.25
N ARG A 42 14.95 11.05 5.94
CA ARG A 42 15.21 9.67 5.51
C ARG A 42 13.90 9.08 4.99
N VAL A 43 13.98 8.32 3.89
CA VAL A 43 12.80 7.77 3.19
C VAL A 43 12.75 6.27 3.36
N VAL A 44 11.56 5.74 3.66
CA VAL A 44 11.27 4.30 3.69
C VAL A 44 10.13 4.02 2.72
N ALA A 45 10.41 3.38 1.60
CA ALA A 45 9.43 3.06 0.56
C ALA A 45 9.13 1.55 0.53
N LEU A 46 7.87 1.18 0.78
CA LEU A 46 7.44 -0.21 0.94
C LEU A 46 6.24 -0.53 0.04
N GLY A 47 6.34 -1.56 -0.78
CA GLY A 47 5.20 -2.06 -1.57
C GLY A 47 5.47 -2.11 -3.07
N LYS A 48 4.41 -2.42 -3.85
CA LYS A 48 4.52 -2.57 -5.31
C LYS A 48 4.82 -1.25 -6.02
N ALA A 49 4.35 -0.11 -5.49
CA ALA A 49 4.62 1.22 -6.03
C ALA A 49 5.83 1.91 -5.36
N ALA A 50 6.56 1.21 -4.48
CA ALA A 50 7.64 1.79 -3.69
C ALA A 50 8.70 2.49 -4.55
N SER A 51 9.06 1.91 -5.68
CA SER A 51 10.05 2.49 -6.61
C SER A 51 9.59 3.83 -7.19
N ALA A 52 8.37 3.88 -7.72
CA ALA A 52 7.78 5.11 -8.26
C ALA A 52 7.62 6.18 -7.15
N MET A 53 7.14 5.79 -5.97
CA MET A 53 6.98 6.70 -4.84
C MET A 53 8.34 7.26 -4.36
N ALA A 54 9.38 6.41 -4.31
CA ALA A 54 10.73 6.84 -3.94
C ALA A 54 11.30 7.87 -4.91
N LEU A 55 11.08 7.68 -6.22
CA LEU A 55 11.46 8.66 -7.25
C LEU A 55 10.72 10.00 -7.07
N GLY A 56 9.42 9.97 -6.76
CA GLY A 56 8.67 11.18 -6.45
C GLY A 56 9.20 11.93 -5.22
N ALA A 57 9.60 11.20 -4.19
CA ALA A 57 10.24 11.79 -3.00
C ALA A 57 11.64 12.34 -3.31
N HIS A 58 12.43 11.62 -4.12
CA HIS A 58 13.72 12.10 -4.60
C HIS A 58 13.60 13.44 -5.33
N GLU A 59 12.66 13.54 -6.27
CA GLU A 59 12.43 14.76 -7.04
C GLU A 59 12.00 15.95 -6.17
N ALA A 60 11.11 15.71 -5.21
CA ALA A 60 10.60 16.78 -4.35
C ALA A 60 11.58 17.21 -3.25
N LEU A 61 12.32 16.26 -2.67
CA LEU A 61 13.24 16.55 -1.56
C LEU A 61 14.63 16.98 -2.03
N GLY A 62 15.09 16.54 -3.21
CA GLY A 62 16.42 16.84 -3.72
C GLY A 62 17.53 16.45 -2.75
N ASP A 63 18.38 17.42 -2.37
CA ASP A 63 19.48 17.23 -1.41
C ASP A 63 19.01 17.00 0.03
N ARG A 64 17.75 17.27 0.32
CA ARG A 64 17.15 16.98 1.64
C ARG A 64 16.86 15.49 1.86
N LEU A 65 16.90 14.66 0.83
CA LEU A 65 16.86 13.21 0.94
C LEU A 65 18.27 12.71 1.30
N SER A 66 18.51 12.41 2.57
CA SER A 66 19.82 12.00 3.06
C SER A 66 20.10 10.50 2.88
N ALA A 67 19.11 9.66 2.99
CA ALA A 67 19.19 8.20 2.77
C ALA A 67 17.80 7.62 2.55
N GLY A 68 17.72 6.47 1.87
CA GLY A 68 16.47 5.77 1.63
C GLY A 68 16.59 4.27 1.78
N LEU A 69 15.48 3.61 2.14
CA LEU A 69 15.30 2.17 2.04
C LEU A 69 14.11 1.91 1.11
N LEU A 70 14.32 1.12 0.06
CA LEU A 70 13.30 0.75 -0.90
C LEU A 70 13.07 -0.76 -0.89
N VAL A 71 11.85 -1.18 -0.61
CA VAL A 71 11.45 -2.60 -0.67
C VAL A 71 10.31 -2.77 -1.66
N THR A 72 10.56 -3.54 -2.70
CA THR A 72 9.57 -3.83 -3.75
C THR A 72 9.62 -5.29 -4.18
N LYS A 73 8.80 -5.68 -5.16
CA LYS A 73 8.82 -7.03 -5.72
C LYS A 73 9.54 -7.08 -7.06
N THR A 74 9.90 -8.29 -7.50
CA THR A 74 10.46 -8.53 -8.84
C THR A 74 9.59 -7.90 -9.93
N GLY A 75 10.22 -7.19 -10.88
CA GLY A 75 9.58 -6.51 -12.00
C GLY A 75 8.93 -5.16 -11.66
N HIS A 76 9.14 -4.63 -10.45
CA HIS A 76 8.61 -3.33 -10.02
C HIS A 76 9.71 -2.33 -9.60
N LEU A 77 10.97 -2.70 -9.77
CA LEU A 77 12.09 -1.80 -9.55
C LEU A 77 12.32 -0.96 -10.81
N ASP A 78 12.34 0.35 -10.66
CA ASP A 78 12.68 1.30 -11.70
C ASP A 78 14.19 1.50 -11.77
N ALA A 79 14.76 1.52 -12.98
CA ALA A 79 16.21 1.69 -13.17
C ALA A 79 16.74 3.02 -12.61
N ALA A 80 15.95 4.09 -12.63
CA ALA A 80 16.35 5.36 -12.04
C ALA A 80 16.42 5.32 -10.51
N ALA A 81 15.51 4.57 -9.86
CA ALA A 81 15.56 4.35 -8.41
C ALA A 81 16.73 3.42 -8.03
N GLU A 82 17.03 2.42 -8.88
CA GLU A 82 18.14 1.50 -8.69
C GLU A 82 19.50 2.22 -8.82
N ALA A 83 19.60 3.21 -9.67
CA ALA A 83 20.83 3.96 -9.91
C ALA A 83 21.12 5.02 -8.82
N ASP A 84 20.16 5.36 -7.95
CA ASP A 84 20.36 6.35 -6.88
C ASP A 84 21.09 5.71 -5.69
N PRO A 85 22.36 6.08 -5.41
CA PRO A 85 23.17 5.45 -4.36
C PRO A 85 22.67 5.73 -2.95
N ARG A 86 21.71 6.63 -2.77
CA ARG A 86 21.09 6.91 -1.46
C ARG A 86 20.13 5.81 -1.00
N PHE A 87 19.64 4.98 -1.93
CA PHE A 87 18.69 3.93 -1.60
C PHE A 87 19.37 2.57 -1.38
N GLY A 88 19.18 1.99 -0.19
CA GLY A 88 19.34 0.56 0.03
C GLY A 88 18.13 -0.19 -0.55
N ILE A 89 18.36 -1.09 -1.51
CA ILE A 89 17.29 -1.72 -2.30
C ILE A 89 17.14 -3.19 -1.93
N TYR A 90 15.88 -3.60 -1.71
CA TYR A 90 15.51 -4.97 -1.43
C TYR A 90 14.36 -5.40 -2.33
N VAL A 91 14.58 -6.47 -3.08
CA VAL A 91 13.55 -7.14 -3.86
C VAL A 91 13.11 -8.39 -3.11
N ALA A 92 11.82 -8.49 -2.86
CA ALA A 92 11.23 -9.53 -2.03
C ALA A 92 10.07 -10.26 -2.73
N GLU A 93 9.65 -11.36 -2.13
CA GLU A 93 8.63 -12.25 -2.66
C GLU A 93 7.22 -11.72 -2.37
N HIS A 94 6.32 -11.91 -3.33
CA HIS A 94 4.91 -11.55 -3.25
C HIS A 94 4.08 -12.52 -4.11
N PRO A 95 2.91 -13.03 -3.69
CA PRO A 95 2.12 -12.61 -2.52
C PRO A 95 2.53 -13.27 -1.19
N TRP A 96 3.37 -14.30 -1.21
CA TRP A 96 3.83 -14.98 0.00
C TRP A 96 5.12 -14.36 0.51
N PRO A 97 5.26 -14.19 1.84
CA PRO A 97 6.55 -13.79 2.39
C PRO A 97 7.60 -14.87 2.12
N GLY A 98 8.81 -14.42 1.84
CA GLY A 98 9.95 -15.28 1.55
C GLY A 98 11.21 -14.87 2.31
N ALA A 99 12.33 -15.47 1.95
CA ALA A 99 13.62 -15.12 2.54
C ALA A 99 14.00 -13.65 2.25
N GLY A 100 13.61 -13.13 1.08
CA GLY A 100 13.74 -11.71 0.72
C GLY A 100 12.97 -10.80 1.66
N SER A 101 11.74 -11.17 2.01
CA SER A 101 10.89 -10.40 2.92
C SER A 101 11.51 -10.31 4.33
N LEU A 102 12.12 -11.38 4.81
CA LEU A 102 12.82 -11.39 6.10
C LEU A 102 14.13 -10.58 6.07
N ARG A 103 14.86 -10.62 4.94
CA ARG A 103 16.05 -9.75 4.76
C ARG A 103 15.65 -8.29 4.73
N ALA A 104 14.60 -7.94 3.98
CA ALA A 104 14.05 -6.59 3.91
C ALA A 104 13.57 -6.11 5.29
N GLY A 105 12.94 -6.97 6.08
CA GLY A 105 12.52 -6.67 7.44
C GLY A 105 13.68 -6.33 8.37
N ARG A 106 14.76 -7.14 8.35
CA ARG A 106 15.98 -6.83 9.12
C ARG A 106 16.60 -5.50 8.69
N ALA A 107 16.76 -5.30 7.38
CA ALA A 107 17.31 -4.05 6.85
C ALA A 107 16.45 -2.83 7.22
N LEU A 108 15.12 -2.96 7.26
CA LEU A 108 14.23 -1.90 7.70
C LEU A 108 14.49 -1.54 9.18
N ILE A 109 14.63 -2.54 10.06
CA ILE A 109 14.94 -2.32 11.47
C ILE A 109 16.30 -1.62 11.63
N GLU A 110 17.34 -2.15 10.96
CA GLU A 110 18.69 -1.56 10.96
C GLU A 110 18.68 -0.12 10.41
N PHE A 111 17.96 0.13 9.34
CA PHE A 111 17.82 1.46 8.75
C PHE A 111 17.16 2.45 9.73
N ILE A 112 16.12 2.05 10.44
CA ILE A 112 15.47 2.90 11.44
C ILE A 112 16.42 3.18 12.59
N ASP A 113 17.08 2.16 13.13
CA ASP A 113 17.94 2.26 14.31
C ASP A 113 19.24 3.05 14.05
N ALA A 114 19.82 2.91 12.86
CA ALA A 114 21.05 3.61 12.47
C ALA A 114 20.85 5.12 12.26
N GLY A 115 19.63 5.63 12.18
CA GLY A 115 19.36 7.05 12.00
C GLY A 115 19.32 7.80 13.32
N ALA A 116 19.87 9.02 13.34
CA ALA A 116 19.73 9.91 14.48
C ALA A 116 18.25 10.14 14.82
N ALA A 117 17.91 10.20 16.12
CA ALA A 117 16.52 10.22 16.58
C ALA A 117 15.76 11.52 16.19
N ASP A 118 16.47 12.60 15.95
CA ASP A 118 15.94 13.90 15.51
C ASP A 118 15.75 14.01 13.98
N VAL A 119 16.35 13.10 13.19
CA VAL A 119 16.16 13.09 11.73
C VAL A 119 14.84 12.40 11.39
N PRO A 120 13.87 13.12 10.80
CA PRO A 120 12.54 12.58 10.54
C PRO A 120 12.53 11.51 9.44
N LEU A 121 11.48 10.66 9.48
CA LEU A 121 11.25 9.58 8.52
C LEU A 121 10.00 9.84 7.68
N LEU A 122 10.15 9.79 6.36
CA LEU A 122 9.04 9.76 5.42
C LEU A 122 8.79 8.32 4.98
N PHE A 123 7.65 7.77 5.37
CA PHE A 123 7.20 6.46 4.93
C PHE A 123 6.32 6.58 3.69
N LEU A 124 6.62 5.81 2.67
CA LEU A 124 5.90 5.68 1.41
C LEU A 124 5.36 4.26 1.34
N VAL A 125 4.06 4.08 1.61
CA VAL A 125 3.46 2.75 1.76
C VAL A 125 2.44 2.50 0.66
N SER A 126 2.53 1.36 0.00
CA SER A 126 1.59 0.94 -1.03
C SER A 126 1.20 -0.53 -0.89
N GLY A 127 0.24 -0.97 -1.70
CA GLY A 127 -0.24 -2.35 -1.72
C GLY A 127 0.91 -3.37 -1.86
N GLY A 128 0.77 -4.50 -1.19
CA GLY A 128 1.75 -5.58 -1.14
C GLY A 128 2.82 -5.47 -0.05
N ALA A 129 2.97 -4.33 0.63
CA ALA A 129 3.95 -4.14 1.69
C ALA A 129 3.89 -5.23 2.78
N SER A 130 2.68 -5.73 3.09
CA SER A 130 2.46 -6.76 4.12
C SER A 130 3.22 -8.08 3.90
N SER A 131 3.48 -8.46 2.64
CA SER A 131 4.26 -9.67 2.32
C SER A 131 5.72 -9.37 1.97
N LEU A 132 5.99 -8.18 1.44
CA LEU A 132 7.32 -7.79 0.98
C LEU A 132 8.30 -7.50 2.13
N VAL A 133 7.77 -7.11 3.28
CA VAL A 133 8.57 -6.78 4.46
C VAL A 133 8.01 -7.52 5.67
N GLU A 134 8.87 -8.30 6.36
CA GLU A 134 8.44 -9.07 7.52
C GLU A 134 9.54 -9.20 8.56
N VAL A 135 9.14 -8.98 9.82
CA VAL A 135 9.94 -9.31 11.01
C VAL A 135 9.05 -10.15 11.93
N PRO A 136 9.19 -11.48 11.90
CA PRO A 136 8.33 -12.35 12.69
C PRO A 136 8.53 -12.15 14.19
N VAL A 137 7.50 -12.44 14.98
CA VAL A 137 7.64 -12.53 16.44
C VAL A 137 8.49 -13.73 16.85
N ALA A 138 8.96 -13.74 18.09
CA ALA A 138 9.77 -14.83 18.61
C ALA A 138 9.07 -16.19 18.45
N GLY A 139 9.83 -17.19 17.99
CA GLY A 139 9.33 -18.56 17.77
C GLY A 139 8.50 -18.74 16.48
N VAL A 140 8.43 -17.73 15.62
CA VAL A 140 7.81 -17.80 14.29
C VAL A 140 8.90 -17.69 13.23
N ASP A 141 9.04 -18.72 12.42
CA ASP A 141 9.95 -18.76 11.28
C ASP A 141 9.20 -18.62 9.94
N LEU A 142 9.94 -18.65 8.82
CA LEU A 142 9.37 -18.54 7.49
C LEU A 142 8.43 -19.71 7.14
N GLY A 143 8.75 -20.91 7.60
CA GLY A 143 7.92 -22.12 7.39
C GLY A 143 6.57 -21.94 8.07
N PHE A 144 6.59 -21.50 9.33
CA PHE A 144 5.39 -21.20 10.10
C PHE A 144 4.56 -20.08 9.46
N LEU A 145 5.20 -18.98 9.02
CA LEU A 145 4.49 -17.87 8.33
C LEU A 145 3.78 -18.34 7.07
N ARG A 146 4.40 -19.20 6.28
CA ARG A 146 3.79 -19.78 5.07
C ARG A 146 2.59 -20.63 5.42
N GLN A 147 2.76 -21.57 6.35
CA GLN A 147 1.67 -22.42 6.83
C GLN A 147 0.50 -21.59 7.38
N ALA A 148 0.78 -20.55 8.17
CA ALA A 148 -0.24 -19.65 8.70
C ALA A 148 -0.98 -18.90 7.58
N ASN A 149 -0.26 -18.36 6.58
CA ASN A 149 -0.88 -17.69 5.45
C ASN A 149 -1.73 -18.62 4.58
N ASP A 150 -1.27 -19.84 4.31
CA ASP A 150 -2.02 -20.85 3.56
C ASP A 150 -3.34 -21.18 4.28
N TRP A 151 -3.27 -21.41 5.59
CA TRP A 151 -4.46 -21.66 6.39
C TRP A 151 -5.42 -20.47 6.39
N LEU A 152 -4.91 -19.25 6.63
CA LEU A 152 -5.71 -18.03 6.66
C LEU A 152 -6.47 -17.79 5.35
N LEU A 153 -5.84 -18.04 4.21
CA LEU A 153 -6.47 -17.85 2.90
C LEU A 153 -7.52 -18.93 2.60
N ALA A 154 -7.31 -20.14 3.10
CA ALA A 154 -8.27 -21.24 2.94
C ALA A 154 -9.44 -21.18 3.96
N SER A 155 -9.30 -20.40 5.03
CA SER A 155 -10.24 -20.41 6.17
C SER A 155 -11.61 -19.79 5.89
N GLY A 156 -11.74 -18.98 4.83
CA GLY A 156 -12.96 -18.20 4.56
C GLY A 156 -13.16 -16.98 5.47
N LEU A 157 -12.19 -16.67 6.33
CA LEU A 157 -12.22 -15.48 7.18
C LEU A 157 -12.23 -14.18 6.35
N ALA A 158 -12.85 -13.14 6.89
CA ALA A 158 -12.82 -11.81 6.30
C ALA A 158 -11.39 -11.24 6.34
N ILE A 159 -11.06 -10.34 5.39
CA ILE A 159 -9.71 -9.77 5.29
C ILE A 159 -9.25 -9.07 6.58
N ASP A 160 -10.16 -8.44 7.31
CA ASP A 160 -9.84 -7.78 8.58
C ASP A 160 -9.50 -8.79 9.68
N GLU A 161 -10.16 -9.95 9.67
CA GLU A 161 -9.87 -11.05 10.57
C GLU A 161 -8.50 -11.66 10.28
N ILE A 162 -8.20 -11.89 9.00
CA ILE A 162 -6.89 -12.33 8.53
C ILE A 162 -5.80 -11.34 8.96
N ASN A 163 -6.04 -10.04 8.78
CA ASN A 163 -5.08 -9.01 9.15
C ASN A 163 -4.87 -8.92 10.68
N ARG A 164 -5.91 -9.13 11.50
CA ARG A 164 -5.74 -9.23 12.97
C ARG A 164 -4.79 -10.35 13.36
N VAL A 165 -4.86 -11.51 12.71
CA VAL A 165 -3.91 -12.62 12.94
C VAL A 165 -2.51 -12.25 12.46
N ARG A 166 -2.38 -11.72 11.25
CA ARG A 166 -1.08 -11.30 10.69
C ARG A 166 -0.38 -10.25 11.53
N GLN A 167 -1.11 -9.30 12.11
CA GLN A 167 -0.56 -8.30 13.02
C GLN A 167 0.05 -8.93 14.28
N ARG A 168 -0.50 -10.05 14.75
CA ARG A 168 -0.01 -10.77 15.94
C ARG A 168 1.17 -11.71 15.66
N LEU A 169 1.49 -11.98 14.40
CA LEU A 169 2.64 -12.78 13.98
C LEU A 169 3.87 -11.94 13.62
N SER A 170 3.75 -10.60 13.66
CA SER A 170 4.74 -9.66 13.15
C SER A 170 5.13 -8.61 14.20
N GLN A 171 6.42 -8.26 14.25
CA GLN A 171 6.93 -7.18 15.10
C GLN A 171 6.75 -5.80 14.49
N ILE A 172 6.44 -5.71 13.18
CA ILE A 172 6.38 -4.45 12.45
C ILE A 172 4.95 -4.04 12.05
N LYS A 173 4.00 -4.96 12.06
CA LYS A 173 2.59 -4.71 11.72
C LYS A 173 1.78 -4.23 12.92
N GLY A 174 0.56 -3.72 12.68
CA GLY A 174 -0.36 -3.27 13.73
C GLY A 174 0.30 -2.26 14.68
N GLY A 175 0.99 -1.27 14.14
CA GLY A 175 1.70 -0.26 14.92
C GLY A 175 3.09 -0.67 15.43
N GLY A 176 3.58 -1.84 15.05
CA GLY A 176 4.89 -2.31 15.49
C GLY A 176 6.04 -1.38 15.08
N LEU A 177 6.01 -0.82 13.87
CA LEU A 177 6.99 0.20 13.47
C LEU A 177 6.82 1.50 14.25
N ARG A 178 5.58 1.96 14.51
CA ARG A 178 5.36 3.15 15.35
C ARG A 178 5.97 2.96 16.74
N ARG A 179 5.79 1.79 17.34
CA ARG A 179 6.48 1.46 18.61
C ARG A 179 8.00 1.52 18.48
N ARG A 180 8.55 1.02 17.34
CA ARG A 180 10.00 1.07 17.08
C ARG A 180 10.53 2.48 16.91
N LEU A 181 9.76 3.37 16.32
CA LEU A 181 10.12 4.79 16.18
C LEU A 181 10.26 5.49 17.52
N ASN A 182 9.55 5.04 18.55
CA ASN A 182 9.63 5.56 19.92
C ASN A 182 9.54 7.08 20.00
N GLY A 183 8.57 7.67 19.29
CA GLY A 183 8.36 9.11 19.25
C GLY A 183 9.21 9.88 18.24
N ARG A 184 10.10 9.23 17.49
CA ARG A 184 10.83 9.85 16.38
C ARG A 184 9.85 10.48 15.38
N PRO A 185 10.06 11.71 14.91
CA PRO A 185 9.20 12.35 13.93
C PRO A 185 9.08 11.51 12.66
N ALA A 186 7.85 11.25 12.25
CA ALA A 186 7.56 10.47 11.07
C ALA A 186 6.25 10.90 10.41
N LEU A 187 6.15 10.67 9.10
CA LEU A 187 4.99 10.95 8.25
C LEU A 187 4.82 9.79 7.28
N ALA A 188 3.58 9.39 7.00
CA ALA A 188 3.27 8.35 6.04
C ALA A 188 2.43 8.89 4.86
N LEU A 189 2.93 8.73 3.64
CA LEU A 189 2.17 8.88 2.40
C LEU A 189 1.75 7.52 1.90
N VAL A 190 0.46 7.34 1.65
CA VAL A 190 -0.13 6.02 1.41
C VAL A 190 -0.85 5.99 0.06
N ILE A 191 -0.60 4.94 -0.71
CA ILE A 191 -1.41 4.54 -1.87
C ILE A 191 -2.25 3.35 -1.45
N SER A 192 -3.57 3.50 -1.53
CA SER A 192 -4.52 2.46 -1.12
C SER A 192 -5.04 1.65 -2.29
N ASP A 193 -5.00 0.32 -2.12
CA ASP A 193 -5.72 -0.66 -2.92
C ASP A 193 -6.79 -1.41 -2.09
N VAL A 194 -7.08 -0.91 -0.89
CA VAL A 194 -7.99 -1.52 0.09
C VAL A 194 -9.33 -0.79 0.09
N PRO A 195 -10.49 -1.48 0.06
CA PRO A 195 -11.79 -0.84 0.25
C PRO A 195 -11.85 -0.10 1.59
N GLY A 196 -12.35 1.15 1.55
CA GLY A 196 -12.46 1.99 2.74
C GLY A 196 -11.17 2.69 3.15
N ASP A 197 -10.06 2.49 2.45
CA ASP A 197 -8.80 3.23 2.59
C ASP A 197 -8.23 3.28 4.04
N ASP A 198 -8.53 2.24 4.85
CA ASP A 198 -8.11 2.18 6.25
C ASP A 198 -6.59 1.96 6.36
N ALA A 199 -5.87 2.92 6.91
CA ALA A 199 -4.43 2.83 7.14
C ALA A 199 -4.02 1.63 8.03
N ARG A 200 -4.94 1.11 8.86
CA ARG A 200 -4.71 -0.08 9.69
C ARG A 200 -4.70 -1.38 8.88
N ALA A 201 -5.34 -1.38 7.70
CA ALA A 201 -5.38 -2.52 6.78
C ALA A 201 -4.27 -2.44 5.72
N ILE A 202 -3.92 -1.23 5.25
CA ILE A 202 -2.90 -1.02 4.21
C ILE A 202 -1.53 -1.45 4.74
N GLY A 203 -0.89 -2.39 4.05
CA GLY A 203 0.37 -3.00 4.51
C GLY A 203 0.26 -3.69 5.88
N SER A 204 -0.96 -4.01 6.35
CA SER A 204 -1.27 -4.46 7.72
C SER A 204 -0.94 -3.43 8.81
N GLY A 205 -1.00 -2.14 8.50
CA GLY A 205 -0.92 -1.04 9.46
C GLY A 205 0.40 -0.91 10.22
N PRO A 206 1.55 -0.81 9.57
CA PRO A 206 2.83 -0.81 10.28
C PRO A 206 3.01 0.38 11.22
N LEU A 207 2.40 1.51 10.90
CA LEU A 207 2.50 2.76 11.67
C LEU A 207 1.17 3.18 12.31
N ALA A 208 0.07 2.52 11.94
CA ALA A 208 -1.27 2.80 12.46
C ALA A 208 -1.57 2.00 13.74
N GLU A 209 -2.65 2.36 14.44
CA GLU A 209 -3.16 1.53 15.54
C GLU A 209 -3.47 0.10 15.05
N PRO A 210 -3.35 -0.90 15.92
CA PRO A 210 -3.82 -2.24 15.58
C PRO A 210 -5.30 -2.24 15.19
N LEU A 211 -5.69 -3.19 14.34
CA LEU A 211 -7.10 -3.40 14.07
C LEU A 211 -7.85 -3.74 15.38
N PRO A 212 -9.03 -3.15 15.62
CA PRO A 212 -9.79 -3.38 16.84
C PRO A 212 -10.31 -4.83 16.91
N GLY A 213 -10.53 -5.27 18.13
CA GLY A 213 -11.08 -6.60 18.42
C GLY A 213 -10.02 -7.69 18.59
N SER A 214 -10.48 -8.84 19.04
CA SER A 214 -9.65 -10.04 19.19
C SER A 214 -9.44 -10.73 17.85
N PRO A 215 -8.33 -11.48 17.67
CA PRO A 215 -8.21 -12.38 16.54
C PRO A 215 -9.40 -13.37 16.50
N PRO A 216 -9.82 -13.82 15.31
CA PRO A 216 -10.84 -14.85 15.21
C PRO A 216 -10.34 -16.17 15.81
N PRO A 217 -11.23 -17.14 16.08
CA PRO A 217 -10.83 -18.47 16.44
C PRO A 217 -9.90 -19.07 15.37
N VAL A 218 -8.73 -19.53 15.79
CA VAL A 218 -7.72 -20.16 14.92
C VAL A 218 -7.27 -21.49 15.57
N PRO A 219 -6.69 -22.43 14.80
CA PRO A 219 -6.16 -23.67 15.37
C PRO A 219 -5.13 -23.43 16.47
N GLU A 220 -5.03 -24.37 17.41
CA GLU A 220 -4.13 -24.28 18.58
C GLU A 220 -2.67 -24.03 18.17
N TRP A 221 -2.18 -24.73 17.14
CA TRP A 221 -0.82 -24.53 16.65
C TRP A 221 -0.53 -23.07 16.22
N LEU A 222 -1.54 -22.35 15.76
CA LEU A 222 -1.43 -20.96 15.34
C LEU A 222 -1.67 -20.01 16.54
N SER A 223 -2.69 -20.27 17.37
CA SER A 223 -3.04 -19.42 18.51
C SER A 223 -1.91 -19.27 19.52
N THR A 224 -1.13 -20.33 19.75
CA THR A 224 0.01 -20.37 20.70
C THR A 224 1.19 -19.47 20.27
N ARG A 225 1.19 -18.98 19.03
CA ARG A 225 2.22 -18.10 18.48
C ARG A 225 1.80 -16.65 18.31
N LEU A 226 0.53 -16.34 18.62
CA LEU A 226 0.03 -14.97 18.50
C LEU A 226 0.56 -14.10 19.63
N ALA A 227 1.35 -13.08 19.28
CA ALA A 227 1.87 -12.11 20.24
C ALA A 227 0.78 -11.14 20.71
N THR A 228 1.02 -10.49 21.84
CA THR A 228 0.21 -9.35 22.29
C THR A 228 0.45 -8.13 21.38
N PRO A 229 -0.61 -7.34 21.07
CA PRO A 229 -0.40 -6.12 20.28
C PRO A 229 0.55 -5.15 20.97
N PRO A 230 1.23 -4.28 20.22
CA PRO A 230 2.05 -3.24 20.81
C PRO A 230 1.17 -2.26 21.60
N VAL A 231 1.66 -1.81 22.74
CA VAL A 231 1.08 -0.68 23.48
C VAL A 231 1.58 0.61 22.84
N LEU A 232 0.67 1.49 22.45
CA LEU A 232 0.96 2.72 21.70
C LEU A 232 0.43 3.98 22.40
N THR A 233 -0.18 3.86 23.60
CA THR A 233 -0.88 4.94 24.30
C THR A 233 -0.01 6.16 24.58
N ASP A 234 1.28 5.95 24.86
CA ASP A 234 2.22 7.01 25.22
C ASP A 234 3.06 7.50 24.03
N LEU A 235 2.77 7.02 22.82
CA LEU A 235 3.50 7.38 21.61
C LEU A 235 2.67 8.31 20.73
N PRO A 236 3.26 9.37 20.15
CA PRO A 236 2.54 10.24 19.23
C PRO A 236 2.07 9.45 18.00
N PRO A 237 0.86 9.71 17.47
CA PRO A 237 0.42 9.11 16.24
C PRO A 237 1.32 9.55 15.06
N VAL A 238 1.54 8.65 14.12
CA VAL A 238 2.17 9.01 12.85
C VAL A 238 1.08 9.50 11.90
N PRO A 239 1.15 10.74 11.39
CA PRO A 239 0.20 11.22 10.40
C PRO A 239 0.23 10.36 9.13
N HIS A 240 -0.97 10.00 8.63
CA HIS A 240 -1.13 9.25 7.37
C HIS A 240 -1.90 10.10 6.37
N HIS A 241 -1.34 10.27 5.19
CA HIS A 241 -2.00 10.98 4.08
C HIS A 241 -2.21 10.04 2.90
N LEU A 242 -3.48 9.87 2.53
CA LEU A 242 -3.88 9.10 1.36
C LEU A 242 -3.65 9.94 0.11
N ILE A 243 -2.61 9.61 -0.65
CA ILE A 243 -2.21 10.38 -1.84
C ILE A 243 -2.74 9.80 -3.15
N ALA A 244 -3.12 8.52 -3.16
CA ALA A 244 -3.78 7.87 -4.28
C ALA A 244 -4.72 6.76 -3.79
N SER A 245 -5.91 6.66 -4.41
CA SER A 245 -6.93 5.64 -4.12
C SER A 245 -7.79 5.37 -5.35
N LEU A 246 -8.65 4.35 -5.25
CA LEU A 246 -9.63 4.04 -6.27
C LEU A 246 -10.56 5.24 -6.54
N ASP A 247 -11.03 5.91 -5.49
CA ASP A 247 -11.93 7.07 -5.62
C ASP A 247 -11.28 8.21 -6.39
N GLN A 248 -9.99 8.45 -6.15
CA GLN A 248 -9.24 9.48 -6.88
C GLN A 248 -8.99 9.09 -8.35
N ALA A 249 -8.79 7.81 -8.63
CA ALA A 249 -8.70 7.29 -10.00
C ALA A 249 -10.03 7.49 -10.75
N LEU A 250 -11.14 7.14 -10.12
CA LEU A 250 -12.48 7.31 -10.70
C LEU A 250 -12.82 8.78 -10.93
N ALA A 251 -12.50 9.67 -10.00
CA ALA A 251 -12.70 11.11 -10.18
C ALA A 251 -11.90 11.67 -11.37
N ALA A 252 -10.69 11.13 -11.62
CA ALA A 252 -9.92 11.51 -12.81
C ALA A 252 -10.56 11.02 -14.12
N VAL A 253 -11.16 9.83 -14.11
CA VAL A 253 -11.95 9.31 -15.24
C VAL A 253 -13.16 10.21 -15.50
N GLU A 254 -13.90 10.57 -14.47
CA GLU A 254 -15.08 11.45 -14.57
C GLU A 254 -14.71 12.83 -15.16
N ALA A 255 -13.60 13.41 -14.67
CA ALA A 255 -13.11 14.69 -15.18
C ALA A 255 -12.68 14.62 -16.65
N GLU A 256 -11.98 13.53 -17.04
CA GLU A 256 -11.55 13.32 -18.43
C GLU A 256 -12.76 13.10 -19.36
N ALA A 257 -13.71 12.28 -18.95
CA ALA A 257 -14.94 12.05 -19.69
C ALA A 257 -15.73 13.35 -19.89
N GLY A 258 -15.84 14.20 -18.85
CA GLY A 258 -16.46 15.51 -18.95
C GLY A 258 -15.78 16.42 -19.97
N ARG A 259 -14.42 16.41 -20.04
CA ARG A 259 -13.66 17.15 -21.07
C ARG A 259 -13.93 16.63 -22.48
N MET A 260 -14.22 15.35 -22.62
CA MET A 260 -14.60 14.71 -23.89
C MET A 260 -16.08 14.88 -24.23
N GLY A 261 -16.88 15.56 -23.40
CA GLY A 261 -18.32 15.71 -23.58
C GLY A 261 -19.12 14.43 -23.31
N LEU A 262 -18.54 13.46 -22.62
CA LEU A 262 -19.16 12.18 -22.29
C LEU A 262 -19.92 12.28 -20.96
N ARG A 263 -21.09 11.66 -20.90
CA ARG A 263 -21.80 11.43 -19.63
C ARG A 263 -21.26 10.16 -18.98
N VAL A 264 -20.87 10.26 -17.72
CA VAL A 264 -20.38 9.15 -16.91
C VAL A 264 -21.36 8.88 -15.78
N GLU A 265 -21.61 7.59 -15.54
CA GLU A 265 -22.35 7.12 -14.36
C GLU A 265 -21.42 6.24 -13.53
N ARG A 266 -21.11 6.67 -12.31
CA ARG A 266 -20.31 5.89 -11.36
C ARG A 266 -21.21 4.86 -10.68
N MET A 267 -20.76 3.61 -10.62
CA MET A 267 -21.45 2.60 -9.83
C MET A 267 -21.41 2.96 -8.34
N PRO A 268 -22.54 2.87 -7.63
CA PRO A 268 -22.66 3.35 -6.25
C PRO A 268 -21.85 2.52 -5.24
N ALA A 269 -21.48 1.30 -5.60
CA ALA A 269 -20.67 0.42 -4.77
C ALA A 269 -19.60 -0.30 -5.59
N PRO A 270 -18.44 -0.60 -5.01
CA PRO A 270 -17.43 -1.43 -5.63
C PRO A 270 -17.98 -2.80 -6.02
N LEU A 271 -17.56 -3.32 -7.16
CA LEU A 271 -17.85 -4.68 -7.55
C LEU A 271 -17.15 -5.63 -6.59
N SER A 272 -17.89 -6.60 -6.06
CA SER A 272 -17.39 -7.60 -5.11
C SER A 272 -17.90 -8.99 -5.45
N GLY A 273 -17.27 -10.04 -4.90
CA GLY A 273 -17.63 -11.42 -5.12
C GLY A 273 -16.91 -12.04 -6.32
N ASP A 274 -17.51 -13.09 -6.91
CA ASP A 274 -16.94 -13.79 -8.06
C ASP A 274 -16.81 -12.87 -9.27
N ALA A 275 -15.63 -12.82 -9.88
CA ALA A 275 -15.32 -11.92 -11.00
C ALA A 275 -16.18 -12.19 -12.25
N GLY A 276 -16.54 -13.45 -12.51
CA GLY A 276 -17.41 -13.83 -13.65
C GLY A 276 -18.84 -13.34 -13.44
N VAL A 277 -19.35 -13.42 -12.21
CA VAL A 277 -20.67 -12.89 -11.84
C VAL A 277 -20.68 -11.37 -11.96
N ALA A 278 -19.68 -10.70 -11.40
CA ALA A 278 -19.54 -9.26 -11.46
C ALA A 278 -19.40 -8.77 -12.92
N GLY A 279 -18.58 -9.45 -13.75
CA GLY A 279 -18.40 -9.13 -15.16
C GLY A 279 -19.70 -9.28 -15.97
N ARG A 280 -20.50 -10.33 -15.75
CA ARG A 280 -21.81 -10.49 -16.40
C ARG A 280 -22.76 -9.35 -16.02
N ARG A 281 -22.83 -8.94 -14.77
CA ARG A 281 -23.65 -7.80 -14.31
C ARG A 281 -23.26 -6.49 -15.01
N VAL A 282 -21.97 -6.25 -15.20
CA VAL A 282 -21.48 -5.06 -15.95
C VAL A 282 -21.89 -5.17 -17.42
N ALA A 283 -21.66 -6.32 -18.07
CA ALA A 283 -22.01 -6.55 -19.47
C ALA A 283 -23.52 -6.40 -19.71
N GLU A 284 -24.38 -6.94 -18.85
CA GLU A 284 -25.83 -6.79 -18.93
C GLU A 284 -26.28 -5.33 -18.76
N ALA A 285 -25.61 -4.58 -17.85
CA ALA A 285 -25.89 -3.17 -17.68
C ALA A 285 -25.50 -2.34 -18.93
N CYS A 286 -24.35 -2.64 -19.53
CA CYS A 286 -23.91 -2.01 -20.79
C CYS A 286 -24.82 -2.38 -21.98
N ALA A 287 -25.35 -3.62 -22.03
CA ALA A 287 -26.27 -4.04 -23.07
C ALA A 287 -27.64 -3.33 -23.01
N LYS A 288 -28.10 -2.98 -21.82
CA LYS A 288 -29.38 -2.24 -21.60
C LYS A 288 -29.30 -0.76 -21.98
N ASP A 289 -28.12 -0.17 -21.86
CA ASP A 289 -27.84 1.20 -22.26
C ASP A 289 -26.48 1.23 -23.01
N PRO A 290 -26.50 1.10 -24.33
CA PRO A 290 -25.27 1.05 -25.15
C PRO A 290 -24.41 2.32 -25.06
N TRP A 291 -24.96 3.42 -24.53
CA TRP A 291 -24.29 4.70 -24.37
C TRP A 291 -23.74 4.91 -22.94
N ALA A 292 -24.03 3.99 -22.01
CA ALA A 292 -23.52 4.07 -20.65
C ALA A 292 -22.21 3.26 -20.51
N CYS A 293 -21.09 3.95 -20.50
CA CYS A 293 -19.83 3.34 -20.07
C CYS A 293 -19.79 3.33 -18.54
N ARG A 294 -20.01 2.16 -17.91
CA ARG A 294 -20.06 2.00 -16.45
C ARG A 294 -18.71 1.50 -15.93
N TYR A 295 -18.14 2.25 -15.02
CA TYR A 295 -16.86 1.89 -14.38
C TYR A 295 -17.08 1.42 -12.96
N GLY A 296 -16.54 0.24 -12.64
CA GLY A 296 -16.36 -0.25 -11.27
C GLY A 296 -15.10 -1.13 -11.23
N ALA A 297 -14.25 -0.94 -10.22
CA ALA A 297 -13.10 -1.81 -10.05
C ALA A 297 -13.54 -3.16 -9.49
N ALA A 298 -13.24 -4.25 -10.19
CA ALA A 298 -13.30 -5.60 -9.65
C ALA A 298 -11.97 -5.89 -8.94
N LYS A 299 -11.99 -6.34 -7.67
CA LYS A 299 -10.84 -7.00 -7.07
C LYS A 299 -10.86 -8.48 -7.49
N PRO A 300 -9.74 -9.03 -8.00
CA PRO A 300 -9.58 -10.47 -8.03
C PRO A 300 -9.46 -10.99 -6.59
N ARG A 301 -10.04 -12.18 -6.36
CA ARG A 301 -9.85 -12.93 -5.11
C ARG A 301 -8.42 -13.42 -4.96
#